data_b1d435ee54a011c03310e1bbf1cefb47
#
_entry.id   b1d435ee54a011c03310e1bbf1cefb47
#
_cell.length_a   1.000
_cell.length_b   1.000
_cell.length_c   1.000
_cell.angle_alpha   90.00
_cell.angle_beta   90.00
_cell.angle_gamma   90.00
#
_symmetry.space_group_name_H-M   'P 1'
#
loop_
_entity.id
_entity.type
_entity.pdbx_description
1 polymer ?
#
loop_
_entity_poly.entity_id
_entity_poly.type
_entity_poly.pdbx_seq_one_letter_code
_entity_poly.pdbx_strand_id
1 'polypeptide(L)'
;MRIEYDLIPELYQYACMVNLYGKTGQLTKAKKTMDEMPFEPNVVMLSSFLDSCRVYGEVQLRREAANQLFKMDPCSVAPYVTLANIYAEDGMWNEVRQVRRTMREKGIRKSTGLSWIEVEKKFHVFLVSDTSHPQLLDIYAELDMLTMAAMEARYMPRMKEDHTND
;
A
#
# COMPACT_ATOMS: atom_id res chain seq x y z
N MET A 1 0.35 6.09 -33.09
CA MET A 1 0.05 7.52 -32.83
C MET A 1 1.11 8.45 -33.42
N ARG A 2 2.41 8.33 -33.09
CA ARG A 2 3.45 9.19 -33.69
C ARG A 2 3.57 9.10 -35.21
N ILE A 3 3.38 7.93 -35.78
CA ILE A 3 3.61 7.66 -37.22
C ILE A 3 2.40 8.06 -38.07
N GLU A 4 1.20 8.08 -37.52
CA GLU A 4 -0.05 8.24 -38.29
C GLU A 4 -0.72 9.61 -38.09
N TYR A 5 -0.50 10.24 -36.93
CA TYR A 5 -1.22 11.48 -36.56
C TYR A 5 -0.30 12.57 -36.03
N ASP A 6 1.02 12.39 -36.03
CA ASP A 6 2.01 13.32 -35.50
C ASP A 6 1.72 13.82 -34.06
N LEU A 7 0.97 13.00 -33.29
CA LEU A 7 0.62 13.31 -31.91
C LEU A 7 1.72 12.85 -30.96
N ILE A 8 2.24 13.77 -30.18
CA ILE A 8 3.19 13.46 -29.10
C ILE A 8 2.39 13.06 -27.86
N PRO A 9 2.51 11.81 -27.37
CA PRO A 9 1.83 11.40 -26.15
C PRO A 9 2.34 12.21 -24.94
N GLU A 10 1.43 12.64 -24.08
CA GLU A 10 1.74 13.30 -22.82
C GLU A 10 1.95 12.28 -21.69
N LEU A 11 2.38 12.73 -20.51
CA LEU A 11 2.62 11.88 -19.34
C LEU A 11 1.41 10.98 -18.99
N TYR A 12 0.19 11.53 -19.16
CA TYR A 12 -1.04 10.77 -18.83
C TYR A 12 -1.21 9.51 -19.69
N GLN A 13 -0.96 9.59 -20.99
CA GLN A 13 -1.05 8.44 -21.89
C GLN A 13 -0.01 7.38 -21.57
N TYR A 14 1.21 7.80 -21.22
CA TYR A 14 2.23 6.87 -20.72
C TYR A 14 1.81 6.20 -19.41
N ALA A 15 1.22 6.95 -18.48
CA ALA A 15 0.71 6.40 -17.23
C ALA A 15 -0.39 5.34 -17.46
N CYS A 16 -1.31 5.60 -18.40
CA CYS A 16 -2.32 4.62 -18.80
C CYS A 16 -1.70 3.34 -19.38
N MET A 17 -0.68 3.48 -20.24
CA MET A 17 0.03 2.33 -20.82
C MET A 17 0.76 1.51 -19.77
N VAL A 18 1.49 2.16 -18.87
CA VAL A 18 2.20 1.49 -17.76
C VAL A 18 1.22 0.75 -16.86
N ASN A 19 0.10 1.36 -16.50
CA ASN A 19 -0.95 0.74 -15.69
C ASN A 19 -1.58 -0.46 -16.41
N LEU A 20 -1.86 -0.35 -17.71
CA LEU A 20 -2.40 -1.46 -18.51
C LEU A 20 -1.42 -2.64 -18.56
N TYR A 21 -0.16 -2.39 -18.88
CA TYR A 21 0.88 -3.43 -18.87
C TYR A 21 1.07 -4.02 -17.48
N GLY A 22 1.04 -3.20 -16.44
CA GLY A 22 1.12 -3.66 -15.07
C GLY A 22 -0.02 -4.62 -14.71
N LYS A 23 -1.27 -4.23 -14.98
CA LYS A 23 -2.46 -5.06 -14.69
C LYS A 23 -2.51 -6.36 -15.49
N THR A 24 -1.90 -6.40 -16.66
CA THR A 24 -1.83 -7.61 -17.51
C THR A 24 -0.57 -8.44 -17.27
N GLY A 25 0.25 -8.12 -16.27
CA GLY A 25 1.47 -8.87 -15.92
C GLY A 25 2.65 -8.64 -16.87
N GLN A 26 2.54 -7.72 -17.83
CA GLN A 26 3.60 -7.42 -18.78
C GLN A 26 4.60 -6.41 -18.21
N LEU A 27 5.18 -6.73 -17.05
CA LEU A 27 5.98 -5.81 -16.23
C LEU A 27 7.23 -5.29 -16.95
N THR A 28 7.87 -6.12 -17.76
CA THR A 28 9.01 -5.69 -18.59
C THR A 28 8.62 -4.63 -19.61
N LYS A 29 7.44 -4.73 -20.20
CA LYS A 29 6.92 -3.71 -21.13
C LYS A 29 6.53 -2.44 -20.37
N ALA A 30 5.93 -2.57 -19.20
CA ALA A 30 5.63 -1.43 -18.34
C ALA A 30 6.90 -0.66 -17.98
N LYS A 31 7.95 -1.37 -17.53
CA LYS A 31 9.26 -0.78 -17.20
C LYS A 31 9.89 -0.11 -18.42
N LYS A 32 9.95 -0.81 -19.55
CA LYS A 32 10.46 -0.25 -20.80
C LYS A 32 9.72 1.02 -21.22
N THR A 33 8.39 1.05 -21.08
CA THR A 33 7.59 2.24 -21.37
C THR A 33 7.96 3.42 -20.49
N MET A 34 8.20 3.19 -19.19
CA MET A 34 8.68 4.22 -18.27
C MET A 34 10.09 4.72 -18.60
N ASP A 35 10.99 3.83 -19.02
CA ASP A 35 12.37 4.18 -19.33
C ASP A 35 12.51 4.93 -20.68
N GLU A 36 11.62 4.68 -21.63
CA GLU A 36 11.63 5.27 -22.97
C GLU A 36 10.78 6.54 -23.09
N MET A 37 9.96 6.87 -22.09
CA MET A 37 9.17 8.10 -22.15
C MET A 37 10.04 9.35 -21.95
N PRO A 38 9.69 10.48 -22.58
CA PRO A 38 10.44 11.73 -22.49
C PRO A 38 10.15 12.52 -21.19
N PHE A 39 9.60 11.87 -20.17
CA PHE A 39 9.20 12.46 -18.91
C PHE A 39 9.73 11.63 -17.73
N GLU A 40 10.00 12.29 -16.61
CA GLU A 40 10.24 11.57 -15.35
C GLU A 40 8.96 10.88 -14.86
N PRO A 41 9.02 9.61 -14.43
CA PRO A 41 7.88 8.93 -13.82
C PRO A 41 7.40 9.69 -12.59
N ASN A 42 6.09 9.88 -12.45
CA ASN A 42 5.54 10.50 -11.25
C ASN A 42 5.23 9.47 -10.16
N VAL A 43 4.95 9.95 -8.95
CA VAL A 43 4.63 9.10 -7.76
C VAL A 43 3.47 8.14 -8.03
N VAL A 44 2.43 8.60 -8.75
CA VAL A 44 1.24 7.78 -9.04
C VAL A 44 1.60 6.61 -9.97
N MET A 45 2.38 6.88 -11.01
CA MET A 45 2.83 5.86 -11.97
C MET A 45 3.71 4.80 -11.29
N LEU A 46 4.69 5.24 -10.51
CA LEU A 46 5.59 4.35 -9.77
C LEU A 46 4.85 3.52 -8.72
N SER A 47 3.88 4.11 -8.01
CA SER A 47 3.06 3.38 -7.05
C SER A 47 2.21 2.30 -7.72
N SER A 48 1.57 2.62 -8.85
CA SER A 48 0.78 1.65 -9.63
C SER A 48 1.65 0.52 -10.19
N PHE A 49 2.85 0.84 -10.67
CA PHE A 49 3.82 -0.16 -11.15
C PHE A 49 4.30 -1.07 -10.01
N LEU A 50 4.60 -0.48 -8.86
CA LEU A 50 5.00 -1.19 -7.66
C LEU A 50 3.94 -2.20 -7.19
N ASP A 51 2.66 -1.78 -7.16
CA ASP A 51 1.55 -2.69 -6.83
C ASP A 51 1.43 -3.84 -7.84
N SER A 52 1.63 -3.56 -9.11
CA SER A 52 1.65 -4.59 -10.14
C SER A 52 2.80 -5.59 -9.94
N CYS A 53 4.01 -5.11 -9.64
CA CYS A 53 5.15 -5.97 -9.32
C CYS A 53 4.89 -6.85 -8.10
N ARG A 54 4.17 -6.34 -7.10
CA ARG A 54 3.76 -7.11 -5.91
C ARG A 54 2.80 -8.25 -6.28
N VAL A 55 1.79 -7.96 -7.10
CA VAL A 55 0.79 -8.96 -7.53
C VAL A 55 1.43 -10.10 -8.30
N TYR A 56 2.40 -9.80 -9.16
CA TYR A 56 3.06 -10.80 -10.02
C TYR A 56 4.38 -11.35 -9.46
N GLY A 57 4.75 -10.96 -8.23
CA GLY A 57 5.91 -11.55 -7.54
C GLY A 57 7.29 -11.09 -8.07
N GLU A 58 7.35 -10.00 -8.84
CA GLU A 58 8.60 -9.49 -9.42
C GLU A 58 9.40 -8.65 -8.41
N VAL A 59 10.19 -9.33 -7.60
CA VAL A 59 10.92 -8.74 -6.45
C VAL A 59 11.90 -7.66 -6.88
N GLN A 60 12.65 -7.88 -7.96
CA GLN A 60 13.69 -6.94 -8.39
C GLN A 60 13.09 -5.62 -8.89
N LEU A 61 12.09 -5.70 -9.78
CA LEU A 61 11.41 -4.51 -10.30
C LEU A 61 10.69 -3.75 -9.20
N ARG A 62 10.11 -4.48 -8.25
CA ARG A 62 9.46 -3.93 -7.06
C ARG A 62 10.44 -3.12 -6.20
N ARG A 63 11.64 -3.65 -5.97
CA ARG A 63 12.69 -2.96 -5.20
C ARG A 63 13.20 -1.71 -5.92
N GLU A 64 13.39 -1.77 -7.23
CA GLU A 64 13.80 -0.61 -8.04
C GLU A 64 12.76 0.51 -7.99
N ALA A 65 11.48 0.19 -8.20
CA ALA A 65 10.38 1.15 -8.14
C ALA A 65 10.24 1.79 -6.75
N ALA A 66 10.36 0.99 -5.68
CA ALA A 66 10.34 1.50 -4.31
C ALA A 66 11.51 2.46 -4.02
N ASN A 67 12.70 2.15 -4.51
CA ASN A 67 13.86 3.03 -4.38
C ASN A 67 13.69 4.35 -5.16
N GLN A 68 13.06 4.32 -6.33
CA GLN A 68 12.75 5.53 -7.08
C GLN A 68 11.72 6.40 -6.34
N LEU A 69 10.63 5.80 -5.84
CA LEU A 69 9.65 6.49 -5.00
C LEU A 69 10.30 7.16 -3.78
N PHE A 70 11.20 6.46 -3.13
CA PHE A 70 11.93 6.97 -1.98
C PHE A 70 12.78 8.22 -2.29
N LYS A 71 13.39 8.26 -3.49
CA LYS A 71 14.16 9.41 -3.94
C LYS A 71 13.27 10.61 -4.28
N MET A 72 12.09 10.36 -4.82
CA MET A 72 11.16 11.42 -5.25
C MET A 72 10.47 12.11 -4.08
N ASP A 73 10.04 11.35 -3.08
CA ASP A 73 9.35 11.88 -1.90
C ASP A 73 9.86 11.21 -0.61
N PRO A 74 11.05 11.65 -0.14
CA PRO A 74 11.67 11.07 1.04
C PRO A 74 10.96 11.44 2.35
N CYS A 75 9.94 12.32 2.30
CA CYS A 75 9.14 12.72 3.45
C CYS A 75 7.78 12.02 3.50
N SER A 76 7.37 11.37 2.43
CA SER A 76 6.11 10.63 2.37
C SER A 76 6.19 9.33 3.16
N VAL A 77 5.09 8.97 3.80
CA VAL A 77 4.95 7.70 4.55
C VAL A 77 4.91 6.50 3.60
N ALA A 78 4.25 6.66 2.46
CA ALA A 78 3.93 5.55 1.55
C ALA A 78 5.16 4.76 1.07
N PRO A 79 6.26 5.38 0.57
CA PRO A 79 7.44 4.64 0.16
C PRO A 79 8.07 3.79 1.26
N TYR A 80 8.11 4.30 2.50
CA TYR A 80 8.67 3.55 3.63
C TYR A 80 7.83 2.33 3.99
N VAL A 81 6.51 2.52 4.09
CA VAL A 81 5.59 1.40 4.41
C VAL A 81 5.67 0.34 3.33
N THR A 82 5.67 0.75 2.06
CA THR A 82 5.76 -0.17 0.94
C THR A 82 7.08 -0.94 0.94
N LEU A 83 8.20 -0.24 1.16
CA LEU A 83 9.52 -0.88 1.22
C LEU A 83 9.63 -1.84 2.41
N ALA A 84 9.10 -1.45 3.58
CA ALA A 84 9.06 -2.33 4.75
C ALA A 84 8.22 -3.59 4.49
N ASN A 85 7.09 -3.47 3.79
CA ASN A 85 6.27 -4.63 3.41
C ASN A 85 7.00 -5.55 2.42
N ILE A 86 7.70 -4.98 1.43
CA ILE A 86 8.52 -5.74 0.48
C ILE A 86 9.56 -6.58 1.24
N TYR A 87 10.32 -5.94 2.12
CA TYR A 87 11.33 -6.64 2.89
C TYR A 87 10.75 -7.69 3.84
N ALA A 88 9.58 -7.43 4.43
CA ALA A 88 8.89 -8.40 5.28
C ALA A 88 8.41 -9.64 4.49
N GLU A 89 7.87 -9.44 3.28
CA GLU A 89 7.47 -10.53 2.39
C GLU A 89 8.67 -11.40 1.96
N ASP A 90 9.85 -10.77 1.80
CA ASP A 90 11.11 -11.46 1.46
C ASP A 90 11.83 -12.05 2.71
N GLY A 91 11.25 -11.92 3.92
CA GLY A 91 11.85 -12.37 5.18
C GLY A 91 13.07 -11.56 5.64
N MET A 92 13.30 -10.40 5.06
CA MET A 92 14.46 -9.52 5.33
C MET A 92 14.18 -8.60 6.53
N TRP A 93 14.08 -9.19 7.72
CA TRP A 93 13.65 -8.48 8.94
C TRP A 93 14.62 -7.39 9.41
N ASN A 94 15.91 -7.51 9.09
CA ASN A 94 16.90 -6.48 9.43
C ASN A 94 16.63 -5.20 8.64
N GLU A 95 16.32 -5.32 7.37
CA GLU A 95 15.98 -4.23 6.45
C GLU A 95 14.67 -3.56 6.86
N VAL A 96 13.67 -4.37 7.27
CA VAL A 96 12.40 -3.85 7.84
C VAL A 96 12.68 -2.95 9.05
N ARG A 97 13.52 -3.43 9.98
CA ARG A 97 13.92 -2.64 11.16
C ARG A 97 14.63 -1.36 10.78
N GLN A 98 15.52 -1.40 9.79
CA GLN A 98 16.25 -0.24 9.33
C GLN A 98 15.32 0.81 8.69
N VAL A 99 14.40 0.40 7.83
CA VAL A 99 13.39 1.29 7.22
C VAL A 99 12.53 1.94 8.29
N ARG A 100 12.01 1.17 9.25
CA ARG A 100 11.19 1.70 10.36
C ARG A 100 11.97 2.64 11.27
N ARG A 101 13.26 2.37 11.49
CA ARG A 101 14.15 3.25 12.24
C ARG A 101 14.33 4.58 11.52
N THR A 102 14.62 4.56 10.22
CA THR A 102 14.75 5.77 9.39
C THR A 102 13.47 6.61 9.40
N MET A 103 12.28 5.98 9.35
CA MET A 103 11.01 6.70 9.50
C MET A 103 10.95 7.47 10.83
N ARG A 104 11.31 6.81 11.94
CA ARG A 104 11.28 7.44 13.27
C ARG A 104 12.27 8.58 13.39
N GLU A 105 13.50 8.39 12.90
CA GLU A 105 14.56 9.41 12.91
C GLU A 105 14.17 10.65 12.10
N LYS A 106 13.43 10.47 11.02
CA LYS A 106 12.88 11.56 10.18
C LYS A 106 11.56 12.13 10.70
N GLY A 107 11.01 11.62 11.79
CA GLY A 107 9.72 12.06 12.33
C GLY A 107 8.52 11.67 11.46
N ILE A 108 8.71 10.76 10.49
CA ILE A 108 7.65 10.30 9.58
C ILE A 108 6.78 9.30 10.34
N ARG A 109 5.51 9.64 10.54
CA ARG A 109 4.55 8.78 11.24
C ARG A 109 3.42 8.37 10.30
N LYS A 110 3.12 7.07 10.27
CA LYS A 110 1.90 6.59 9.63
C LYS A 110 0.72 7.11 10.43
N SER A 111 -0.26 7.72 9.76
CA SER A 111 -1.53 8.05 10.41
C SER A 111 -2.20 6.77 10.92
N THR A 112 -2.70 6.83 12.15
CA THR A 112 -3.44 5.72 12.73
C THR A 112 -4.68 5.46 11.88
N GLY A 113 -4.94 4.20 11.57
CA GLY A 113 -6.19 3.82 10.92
C GLY A 113 -7.36 4.21 11.81
N LEU A 114 -8.33 4.91 11.25
CA LEU A 114 -9.57 5.23 11.93
C LEU A 114 -10.76 4.77 11.07
N SER A 115 -11.81 4.38 11.75
CA SER A 115 -13.14 4.19 11.16
C SER A 115 -14.14 5.05 11.91
N TRP A 116 -15.22 5.40 11.24
CA TRP A 116 -16.28 6.18 11.87
C TRP A 116 -17.65 5.75 11.32
N ILE A 117 -18.66 5.95 12.15
CA ILE A 117 -20.07 5.74 11.80
C ILE A 117 -20.87 6.91 12.34
N GLU A 118 -21.89 7.31 11.62
CA GLU A 118 -22.87 8.29 12.08
C GLU A 118 -24.12 7.57 12.58
N VAL A 119 -24.46 7.77 13.85
CA VAL A 119 -25.67 7.26 14.48
C VAL A 119 -26.38 8.43 15.14
N GLU A 120 -27.67 8.67 14.84
CA GLU A 120 -28.45 9.76 15.39
C GLU A 120 -27.80 11.15 15.26
N LYS A 121 -27.15 11.42 14.12
CA LYS A 121 -26.43 12.66 13.82
C LYS A 121 -25.20 12.90 14.71
N LYS A 122 -24.67 11.84 15.35
CA LYS A 122 -23.42 11.87 16.10
C LYS A 122 -22.39 10.97 15.42
N PHE A 123 -21.17 11.46 15.31
CA PHE A 123 -20.06 10.66 14.79
C PHE A 123 -19.40 9.87 15.92
N HIS A 124 -19.34 8.56 15.75
CA HIS A 124 -18.59 7.64 16.59
C HIS A 124 -17.33 7.26 15.83
N VAL A 125 -16.17 7.60 16.41
CA VAL A 125 -14.86 7.37 15.80
C VAL A 125 -14.19 6.22 16.54
N PHE A 126 -13.60 5.31 15.81
CA PHE A 126 -12.88 4.14 16.32
C PHE A 126 -11.47 4.15 15.81
N LEU A 127 -10.52 4.04 16.72
CA LEU A 127 -9.08 3.91 16.46
C LEU A 127 -8.61 2.55 16.95
N VAL A 128 -7.52 2.08 16.37
CA VAL A 128 -6.88 0.84 16.85
C VAL A 128 -6.45 1.02 18.30
N SER A 129 -6.86 0.10 19.17
CA SER A 129 -6.58 0.08 20.60
C SER A 129 -7.14 1.28 21.40
N ASP A 130 -8.09 2.04 20.85
CA ASP A 130 -8.78 3.09 21.58
C ASP A 130 -9.91 2.46 22.43
N THR A 131 -9.87 2.72 23.72
CA THR A 131 -10.85 2.24 24.69
C THR A 131 -11.73 3.36 25.24
N SER A 132 -11.74 4.51 24.60
CA SER A 132 -12.42 5.72 25.10
C SER A 132 -13.94 5.76 24.83
N HIS A 133 -14.47 4.88 23.95
CA HIS A 133 -15.88 4.92 23.57
C HIS A 133 -16.78 4.55 24.76
N PRO A 134 -17.86 5.32 25.07
CA PRO A 134 -18.74 5.07 26.21
C PRO A 134 -19.40 3.69 26.22
N GLN A 135 -19.72 3.15 25.05
CA GLN A 135 -20.36 1.84 24.86
C GLN A 135 -19.37 0.76 24.44
N LEU A 136 -18.10 0.89 24.82
CA LEU A 136 -17.05 -0.03 24.39
C LEU A 136 -17.38 -1.50 24.71
N LEU A 137 -17.82 -1.76 25.93
CA LEU A 137 -18.11 -3.14 26.40
C LEU A 137 -19.24 -3.78 25.59
N ASP A 138 -20.31 -3.01 25.32
CA ASP A 138 -21.44 -3.51 24.54
C ASP A 138 -21.02 -3.79 23.09
N ILE A 139 -20.22 -2.89 22.49
CA ILE A 139 -19.69 -3.06 21.14
C ILE A 139 -18.82 -4.31 21.03
N TYR A 140 -17.92 -4.56 21.98
CA TYR A 140 -17.09 -5.76 21.96
C TYR A 140 -17.89 -7.03 22.19
N ALA A 141 -18.90 -7.02 23.08
CA ALA A 141 -19.78 -8.16 23.27
C ALA A 141 -20.54 -8.54 21.99
N GLU A 142 -21.06 -7.55 21.26
CA GLU A 142 -21.71 -7.79 19.95
C GLU A 142 -20.72 -8.27 18.89
N LEU A 143 -19.50 -7.73 18.85
CA LEU A 143 -18.46 -8.18 17.93
C LEU A 143 -18.03 -9.63 18.21
N ASP A 144 -17.94 -10.03 19.47
CA ASP A 144 -17.64 -11.41 19.87
C ASP A 144 -18.75 -12.36 19.42
N MET A 145 -20.01 -12.01 19.64
CA MET A 145 -21.15 -12.81 19.16
C MET A 145 -21.16 -12.94 17.63
N LEU A 146 -20.92 -11.84 16.90
CA LEU A 146 -20.82 -11.87 15.44
C LEU A 146 -19.65 -12.72 14.96
N THR A 147 -18.51 -12.66 15.65
CA THR A 147 -17.33 -13.46 15.33
C THR A 147 -17.62 -14.95 15.54
N MET A 148 -18.27 -15.32 16.64
CA MET A 148 -18.69 -16.71 16.90
C MET A 148 -19.66 -17.20 15.82
N ALA A 149 -20.68 -16.42 15.49
CA ALA A 149 -21.64 -16.77 14.44
C ALA A 149 -20.96 -16.93 13.07
N ALA A 150 -19.99 -16.08 12.74
CA ALA A 150 -19.22 -16.18 11.51
C ALA A 150 -18.37 -17.46 11.48
N MET A 151 -17.76 -17.84 12.59
CA MET A 151 -17.00 -19.10 12.71
C MET A 151 -17.92 -20.33 12.56
N GLU A 152 -19.10 -20.33 13.18
CA GLU A 152 -20.09 -21.39 13.02
C GLU A 152 -20.57 -21.52 11.57
N ALA A 153 -20.71 -20.41 10.86
CA ALA A 153 -21.00 -20.38 9.42
C ALA A 153 -19.81 -20.77 8.53
N ARG A 154 -18.70 -21.25 9.12
CA ARG A 154 -17.44 -21.59 8.44
C ARG A 154 -16.76 -20.42 7.72
N TYR A 155 -17.04 -19.21 8.12
CA TYR A 155 -16.27 -18.06 7.69
C TYR A 155 -14.98 -17.98 8.53
N MET A 156 -13.85 -18.35 7.92
CA MET A 156 -12.53 -18.22 8.55
C MET A 156 -11.87 -16.95 8.00
N PRO A 157 -11.87 -15.83 8.71
CA PRO A 157 -11.04 -14.69 8.32
C PRO A 157 -9.57 -15.15 8.37
N ARG A 158 -8.81 -14.86 7.31
CA ARG A 158 -7.35 -15.05 7.35
C ARG A 158 -6.77 -14.07 8.37
N MET A 159 -6.63 -14.53 9.60
CA MET A 159 -5.86 -13.81 10.60
C MET A 159 -4.41 -13.83 10.14
N LYS A 160 -3.88 -12.69 9.73
CA LYS A 160 -2.43 -12.52 9.69
C LYS A 160 -1.97 -12.64 11.13
N GLU A 161 -1.18 -13.64 11.41
CA GLU A 161 -0.50 -13.74 12.71
C GLU A 161 0.31 -12.47 12.89
N ASP A 162 -0.17 -11.58 13.76
CA ASP A 162 0.63 -10.45 14.23
C ASP A 162 1.77 -11.06 15.05
N HIS A 163 2.91 -11.21 14.43
CA HIS A 163 4.16 -11.43 15.16
C HIS A 163 4.51 -10.15 15.93
N THR A 164 3.72 -9.89 16.97
CA THR A 164 4.10 -9.01 18.06
C THR A 164 4.99 -9.82 19.00
N ASN A 165 6.27 -9.84 18.72
CA ASN A 165 7.27 -10.07 19.75
C ASN A 165 8.30 -8.95 19.67
N ASP A 166 8.32 -8.15 20.77
CA ASP A 166 9.32 -7.22 21.33
C ASP A 166 10.05 -6.26 20.40
#